data_e48f29222c226d9f00e30f68b60913e1
#
_entry.id   e48f29222c226d9f00e30f68b60913e1
#
_cell.length_a   1.000
_cell.length_b   1.000
_cell.length_c   1.000
_cell.angle_alpha   90.00
_cell.angle_beta   90.00
_cell.angle_gamma   90.00
#
_symmetry.space_group_name_H-M   'P 1'
#
loop_
_entity.id
_entity.type
_entity.pdbx_description
1 polymer ?
#
loop_
_entity_poly.entity_id
_entity_poly.type
_entity_poly.pdbx_seq_one_letter_code
_entity_poly.pdbx_strand_id
1 'polypeptide(L)'
;MQYGCVVPAVFLSRPNRFIARVRLGEQTVECHVKNTGRCRELLVPGATVYLERGTNPNRRTAWDLIAADKGGKLINMDVQAPNRVFAEWARERYADVHPEVRYGQSRLDFCLDGQHFVEVKGVTLEQDGRCRFPDAPTERGTRHLHELIRAVEEGYRATAFFVIQMADAEDFSPNDKTDPAFGVALRQAAEAGVEIAAYSCRVTPGSIEMDRPVPVLL
;
A
#
# COMPACT_ATOMS: atom_id res chain seq x y z
N MET A 1 0.71 -7.47 -11.05
CA MET A 1 0.58 -8.57 -10.06
C MET A 1 -0.76 -9.26 -10.21
N GLN A 2 -0.79 -10.59 -10.23
CA GLN A 2 -2.03 -11.38 -10.32
C GLN A 2 -2.23 -12.16 -9.02
N TYR A 3 -3.48 -12.27 -8.60
CA TYR A 3 -3.92 -13.15 -7.51
C TYR A 3 -4.35 -14.50 -8.07
N GLY A 4 -4.45 -15.50 -7.21
CA GLY A 4 -4.92 -16.84 -7.58
C GLY A 4 -6.44 -16.91 -7.72
N CYS A 5 -7.05 -17.89 -7.07
CA CYS A 5 -8.51 -18.04 -7.06
C CYS A 5 -9.16 -16.98 -6.18
N VAL A 6 -9.86 -16.03 -6.79
CA VAL A 6 -10.53 -14.92 -6.10
C VAL A 6 -12.05 -15.04 -6.24
N VAL A 7 -12.76 -14.84 -5.14
CA VAL A 7 -14.22 -14.89 -5.07
C VAL A 7 -14.78 -13.67 -4.34
N PRO A 8 -15.96 -13.15 -4.73
CA PRO A 8 -16.65 -12.10 -3.98
C PRO A 8 -17.32 -12.66 -2.72
N ALA A 9 -17.39 -11.83 -1.69
CA ALA A 9 -18.08 -12.09 -0.44
C ALA A 9 -18.67 -10.81 0.12
N VAL A 10 -19.56 -10.90 1.11
CA VAL A 10 -20.11 -9.76 1.82
C VAL A 10 -19.45 -9.63 3.18
N PHE A 11 -18.87 -8.48 3.48
CA PHE A 11 -18.27 -8.19 4.77
C PHE A 11 -19.33 -8.11 5.86
N LEU A 12 -19.10 -8.78 6.99
CA LEU A 12 -20.00 -8.78 8.14
C LEU A 12 -19.40 -8.05 9.34
N SER A 13 -18.18 -8.43 9.73
CA SER A 13 -17.50 -7.83 10.89
C SER A 13 -16.00 -8.09 10.89
N ARG A 14 -15.26 -7.31 11.69
CA ARG A 14 -13.82 -7.47 11.91
C ARG A 14 -13.55 -7.61 13.41
N PRO A 15 -13.55 -8.84 13.97
CA PRO A 15 -13.33 -9.08 15.40
C PRO A 15 -11.99 -8.55 15.93
N ASN A 16 -10.96 -8.60 15.10
CA ASN A 16 -9.64 -8.05 15.39
C ASN A 16 -8.92 -7.63 14.09
N ARG A 17 -7.73 -7.04 14.19
CA ARG A 17 -7.00 -6.52 13.02
C ARG A 17 -6.56 -7.57 11.98
N PHE A 18 -6.61 -8.86 12.33
CA PHE A 18 -6.15 -9.94 11.46
C PHE A 18 -7.28 -10.79 10.88
N ILE A 19 -8.46 -10.78 11.49
CA ILE A 19 -9.58 -11.65 11.14
C ILE A 19 -10.81 -10.82 10.79
N ALA A 20 -11.44 -11.17 9.68
CA ALA A 20 -12.77 -10.71 9.32
C ALA A 20 -13.73 -11.89 9.21
N ARG A 21 -15.01 -11.63 9.44
CA ARG A 21 -16.13 -12.52 9.13
C ARG A 21 -16.85 -12.01 7.92
N VAL A 22 -17.06 -12.89 6.97
CA VAL A 22 -17.71 -12.58 5.70
C VAL A 22 -18.73 -13.64 5.36
N ARG A 23 -19.75 -13.26 4.59
CA ARG A 23 -20.71 -14.20 4.00
C ARG A 23 -20.24 -14.56 2.60
N LEU A 24 -19.86 -15.83 2.43
CA LEU A 24 -19.46 -16.44 1.16
C LEU A 24 -20.57 -17.40 0.71
N GLY A 25 -21.35 -17.00 -0.28
CA GLY A 25 -22.60 -17.68 -0.60
C GLY A 25 -23.57 -17.63 0.59
N GLU A 26 -23.99 -18.79 1.06
CA GLU A 26 -24.89 -18.94 2.23
C GLU A 26 -24.15 -19.13 3.56
N GLN A 27 -22.82 -19.28 3.53
CA GLN A 27 -22.01 -19.60 4.70
C GLN A 27 -21.31 -18.36 5.25
N THR A 28 -21.21 -18.27 6.57
CA THR A 28 -20.31 -17.31 7.24
C THR A 28 -18.94 -17.98 7.45
N VAL A 29 -17.89 -17.36 6.92
CA VAL A 29 -16.52 -17.85 7.04
C VAL A 29 -15.61 -16.80 7.68
N GLU A 30 -14.56 -17.24 8.36
CA GLU A 30 -13.48 -16.37 8.81
C GLU A 30 -12.38 -16.32 7.74
N CYS A 31 -11.90 -15.11 7.45
CA CYS A 31 -10.78 -14.87 6.56
C CYS A 31 -9.70 -14.02 7.23
N HIS A 32 -8.47 -14.18 6.79
CA HIS A 32 -7.36 -13.33 7.22
C HIS A 32 -7.43 -11.98 6.49
N VAL A 33 -7.28 -10.88 7.21
CA VAL A 33 -7.19 -9.54 6.64
C VAL A 33 -5.72 -9.22 6.40
N LYS A 34 -5.31 -9.13 5.14
CA LYS A 34 -3.91 -8.82 4.73
C LYS A 34 -3.55 -7.34 4.92
N ASN A 35 -4.22 -6.66 5.83
CA ASN A 35 -3.96 -5.27 6.18
C ASN A 35 -4.17 -5.05 7.67
N THR A 36 -3.14 -4.56 8.36
CA THR A 36 -3.20 -4.28 9.80
C THR A 36 -3.75 -2.87 10.12
N GLY A 37 -3.91 -2.01 9.11
CA GLY A 37 -4.54 -0.71 9.20
C GLY A 37 -6.01 -0.79 9.62
N ARG A 38 -6.60 0.33 9.99
CA ARG A 38 -7.99 0.37 10.47
C ARG A 38 -8.98 0.06 9.36
N CYS A 39 -8.80 0.63 8.17
CA CYS A 39 -9.62 0.43 6.97
C CYS A 39 -11.13 0.50 7.26
N ARG A 40 -11.55 1.39 8.16
CA ARG A 40 -12.95 1.48 8.63
C ARG A 40 -13.90 1.95 7.53
N GLU A 41 -13.38 2.78 6.64
CA GLU A 41 -14.08 3.32 5.47
C GLU A 41 -14.30 2.27 4.36
N LEU A 42 -13.53 1.17 4.39
CA LEU A 42 -13.62 0.07 3.44
C LEU A 42 -14.39 -1.13 4.00
N LEU A 43 -14.13 -1.47 5.25
CA LEU A 43 -14.70 -2.65 5.91
C LEU A 43 -15.97 -2.28 6.66
N VAL A 44 -16.99 -1.88 5.88
CA VAL A 44 -18.33 -1.54 6.37
C VAL A 44 -19.23 -2.76 6.23
N PRO A 45 -20.03 -3.15 7.26
CA PRO A 45 -20.98 -4.25 7.15
C PRO A 45 -21.87 -4.12 5.92
N GLY A 46 -21.95 -5.18 5.10
CA GLY A 46 -22.66 -5.19 3.82
C GLY A 46 -21.80 -4.85 2.60
N ALA A 47 -20.59 -4.33 2.76
CA ALA A 47 -19.70 -4.04 1.65
C ALA A 47 -19.29 -5.33 0.92
N THR A 48 -19.15 -5.25 -0.40
CA THR A 48 -18.55 -6.33 -1.20
C THR A 48 -17.05 -6.35 -0.97
N VAL A 49 -16.52 -7.51 -0.64
CA VAL A 49 -15.08 -7.75 -0.48
C VAL A 49 -14.64 -8.91 -1.35
N TYR A 50 -13.36 -8.98 -1.65
CA TYR A 50 -12.78 -10.03 -2.49
C TYR A 50 -11.78 -10.85 -1.69
N LEU A 51 -11.94 -12.17 -1.79
CA LEU A 51 -11.16 -13.15 -1.04
C LEU A 51 -10.30 -13.96 -1.98
N GLU A 52 -8.99 -13.99 -1.74
CA GLU A 52 -8.08 -14.92 -2.38
C GLU A 52 -8.01 -16.23 -1.60
N ARG A 53 -8.09 -17.36 -2.27
CA ARG A 53 -7.89 -18.65 -1.65
C ARG A 53 -6.42 -18.90 -1.33
N GLY A 54 -6.10 -19.14 -0.07
CA GLY A 54 -4.75 -19.48 0.36
C GLY A 54 -4.29 -20.83 -0.21
N THR A 55 -3.03 -20.92 -0.62
CA THR A 55 -2.44 -22.14 -1.21
C THR A 55 -1.92 -23.12 -0.17
N ASN A 56 -1.58 -22.66 1.05
CA ASN A 56 -1.11 -23.53 2.12
C ASN A 56 -2.29 -24.17 2.86
N PRO A 57 -2.46 -25.53 2.82
CA PRO A 57 -3.59 -26.21 3.45
C PRO A 57 -3.55 -26.18 4.99
N ASN A 58 -2.39 -25.93 5.59
CA ASN A 58 -2.20 -25.93 7.05
C ASN A 58 -2.54 -24.57 7.70
N ARG A 59 -3.09 -23.62 6.95
CA ARG A 59 -3.48 -22.31 7.48
C ARG A 59 -4.76 -22.41 8.33
N ARG A 60 -4.83 -21.54 9.36
CA ARG A 60 -6.03 -21.41 10.19
C ARG A 60 -7.24 -20.90 9.39
N THR A 61 -7.01 -20.01 8.42
CA THR A 61 -8.03 -19.44 7.53
C THR A 61 -7.74 -19.86 6.09
N ALA A 62 -8.75 -20.34 5.37
CA ALA A 62 -8.61 -20.72 3.96
C ALA A 62 -8.52 -19.53 3.01
N TRP A 63 -8.94 -18.36 3.46
CA TRP A 63 -9.12 -17.16 2.65
C TRP A 63 -8.35 -15.96 3.20
N ASP A 64 -7.84 -15.13 2.28
CA ASP A 64 -7.28 -13.81 2.54
C ASP A 64 -8.20 -12.74 1.94
N LEU A 65 -8.60 -11.75 2.73
CA LEU A 65 -9.30 -10.57 2.25
C LEU A 65 -8.28 -9.61 1.63
N ILE A 66 -8.39 -9.42 0.31
CA ILE A 66 -7.40 -8.68 -0.50
C ILE A 66 -7.91 -7.36 -1.06
N ALA A 67 -9.23 -7.20 -1.23
CA ALA A 67 -9.81 -5.98 -1.77
C ALA A 67 -11.22 -5.75 -1.23
N ALA A 68 -11.68 -4.48 -1.28
CA ALA A 68 -13.04 -4.07 -0.93
C ALA A 68 -13.59 -3.10 -1.99
N ASP A 69 -14.89 -3.18 -2.23
CA ASP A 69 -15.63 -2.21 -3.04
C ASP A 69 -16.12 -1.07 -2.15
N LYS A 70 -15.76 0.16 -2.51
CA LYS A 70 -16.20 1.39 -1.88
C LYS A 70 -17.05 2.18 -2.87
N GLY A 71 -18.33 1.83 -2.98
CA GLY A 71 -19.27 2.56 -3.85
C GLY A 71 -18.92 2.48 -5.33
N GLY A 72 -18.49 1.31 -5.80
CA GLY A 72 -18.08 1.06 -7.19
C GLY A 72 -16.59 1.30 -7.45
N LYS A 73 -15.84 1.83 -6.49
CA LYS A 73 -14.38 1.96 -6.55
C LYS A 73 -13.73 0.75 -5.87
N LEU A 74 -13.03 -0.07 -6.62
CA LEU A 74 -12.33 -1.23 -6.08
C LEU A 74 -10.98 -0.81 -5.50
N ILE A 75 -10.77 -1.07 -4.22
CA ILE A 75 -9.55 -0.75 -3.48
C ILE A 75 -8.88 -2.04 -3.05
N ASN A 76 -7.66 -2.26 -3.54
CA ASN A 76 -6.82 -3.35 -3.06
C ASN A 76 -6.28 -2.99 -1.67
N MET A 77 -6.35 -3.92 -0.73
CA MET A 77 -5.88 -3.68 0.64
C MET A 77 -4.80 -4.67 1.11
N ASP A 78 -4.24 -5.45 0.19
CA ASP A 78 -3.11 -6.32 0.49
C ASP A 78 -1.85 -5.46 0.72
N VAL A 79 -1.33 -5.45 1.95
CA VAL A 79 -0.12 -4.68 2.32
C VAL A 79 1.16 -5.17 1.63
N GLN A 80 1.14 -6.36 1.02
CA GLN A 80 2.26 -6.89 0.26
C GLN A 80 2.20 -6.49 -1.22
N ALA A 81 1.05 -6.06 -1.71
CA ALA A 81 0.86 -5.69 -3.11
C ALA A 81 1.73 -4.49 -3.53
N PRO A 82 1.87 -3.40 -2.75
CA PRO A 82 2.66 -2.24 -3.15
C PRO A 82 4.08 -2.58 -3.57
N ASN A 83 4.82 -3.34 -2.75
CA ASN A 83 6.20 -3.71 -3.07
C ASN A 83 6.29 -4.63 -4.30
N ARG A 84 5.33 -5.54 -4.49
CA ARG A 84 5.30 -6.42 -5.68
C ARG A 84 5.00 -5.63 -6.95
N VAL A 85 4.00 -4.77 -6.92
CA VAL A 85 3.61 -3.91 -8.04
C VAL A 85 4.74 -2.94 -8.40
N PHE A 86 5.38 -2.34 -7.40
CA PHE A 86 6.55 -1.51 -7.61
C PHE A 86 7.69 -2.30 -8.26
N ALA A 87 7.99 -3.49 -7.76
CA ALA A 87 9.06 -4.32 -8.32
C ALA A 87 8.81 -4.72 -9.79
N GLU A 88 7.56 -5.03 -10.18
CA GLU A 88 7.19 -5.29 -11.57
C GLU A 88 7.41 -4.04 -12.43
N TRP A 89 6.92 -2.89 -11.99
CA TRP A 89 7.08 -1.60 -12.65
C TRP A 89 8.54 -1.16 -12.77
N ALA A 90 9.35 -1.37 -11.72
CA ALA A 90 10.75 -0.99 -11.69
C ALA A 90 11.61 -1.84 -12.64
N ARG A 91 11.36 -3.15 -12.75
CA ARG A 91 12.11 -4.05 -13.65
C ARG A 91 11.97 -3.71 -15.13
N GLU A 92 10.95 -2.96 -15.52
CA GLU A 92 10.81 -2.47 -16.89
C GLU A 92 11.64 -1.19 -17.16
N ARG A 93 12.19 -0.55 -16.11
CA ARG A 93 12.80 0.80 -16.18
C ARG A 93 14.23 0.86 -15.67
N TYR A 94 14.65 -0.09 -14.87
CA TYR A 94 15.96 -0.17 -14.24
C TYR A 94 16.62 -1.51 -14.56
N ALA A 95 17.92 -1.48 -14.78
CA ALA A 95 18.68 -2.67 -15.12
C ALA A 95 18.82 -3.62 -13.94
N ASP A 96 18.88 -3.06 -12.73
CA ASP A 96 19.07 -3.81 -11.49
C ASP A 96 18.07 -3.34 -10.40
N VAL A 97 17.33 -4.30 -9.83
CA VAL A 97 16.29 -4.04 -8.82
C VAL A 97 16.50 -4.98 -7.63
N HIS A 98 17.18 -4.48 -6.60
CA HIS A 98 17.44 -5.22 -5.37
C HIS A 98 16.38 -4.90 -4.30
N PRO A 99 15.56 -5.87 -3.87
CA PRO A 99 14.62 -5.67 -2.78
C PRO A 99 15.31 -5.78 -1.42
N GLU A 100 14.70 -5.14 -0.40
CA GLU A 100 15.06 -5.28 1.02
C GLU A 100 16.52 -4.97 1.36
N VAL A 101 17.02 -3.85 0.87
CA VAL A 101 18.43 -3.47 1.02
C VAL A 101 18.68 -2.80 2.37
N ARG A 102 19.71 -3.26 3.08
CA ARG A 102 20.13 -2.63 4.33
C ARG A 102 20.85 -1.33 4.04
N TYR A 103 20.35 -0.23 4.63
CA TYR A 103 21.00 1.08 4.60
C TYR A 103 21.00 1.67 6.03
N GLY A 104 22.17 2.01 6.55
CA GLY A 104 22.31 2.46 7.93
C GLY A 104 21.74 1.46 8.94
N GLN A 105 20.80 1.92 9.76
CA GLN A 105 20.10 1.09 10.75
C GLN A 105 18.74 0.59 10.26
N SER A 106 18.37 0.93 9.04
CA SER A 106 17.10 0.56 8.43
C SER A 106 17.25 -0.46 7.31
N ARG A 107 16.15 -1.05 6.90
CA ARG A 107 16.03 -1.82 5.68
C ARG A 107 15.05 -1.06 4.80
N LEU A 108 15.55 -0.51 3.69
CA LEU A 108 14.74 0.14 2.67
C LEU A 108 14.19 -0.89 1.70
N ASP A 109 13.06 -0.59 1.10
CA ASP A 109 12.32 -1.57 0.29
C ASP A 109 13.08 -1.96 -0.98
N PHE A 110 13.79 -1.01 -1.63
CA PHE A 110 14.57 -1.28 -2.84
C PHE A 110 15.82 -0.42 -2.95
N CYS A 111 16.82 -0.97 -3.68
CA CYS A 111 17.91 -0.22 -4.28
C CYS A 111 17.92 -0.51 -5.78
N LEU A 112 17.89 0.54 -6.61
CA LEU A 112 17.85 0.48 -8.06
C LEU A 112 19.22 0.89 -8.61
N ASP A 113 19.77 0.08 -9.52
CA ASP A 113 21.08 0.30 -10.19
C ASP A 113 22.22 0.65 -9.21
N GLY A 114 22.14 0.13 -7.96
CA GLY A 114 23.15 0.32 -6.92
C GLY A 114 23.27 1.75 -6.34
N GLN A 115 22.47 2.72 -6.82
CA GLN A 115 22.62 4.14 -6.48
C GLN A 115 21.33 4.86 -6.09
N HIS A 116 20.19 4.18 -6.18
CA HIS A 116 18.89 4.82 -5.97
C HIS A 116 18.07 4.04 -4.95
N PHE A 117 17.94 4.57 -3.75
CA PHE A 117 17.13 3.96 -2.68
C PHE A 117 15.67 4.35 -2.79
N VAL A 118 14.79 3.38 -2.61
CA VAL A 118 13.34 3.60 -2.67
C VAL A 118 12.66 2.97 -1.46
N GLU A 119 11.81 3.76 -0.82
CA GLU A 119 10.87 3.30 0.20
C GLU A 119 9.46 3.35 -0.34
N VAL A 120 8.76 2.21 -0.36
CA VAL A 120 7.42 2.06 -0.94
C VAL A 120 6.37 2.12 0.17
N LYS A 121 5.30 2.88 -0.07
CA LYS A 121 4.15 2.99 0.83
C LYS A 121 2.87 2.68 0.08
N GLY A 122 2.07 1.74 0.60
CA GLY A 122 0.73 1.46 0.09
C GLY A 122 -0.27 2.50 0.61
N VAL A 123 -1.10 3.03 -0.27
CA VAL A 123 -2.13 4.03 0.05
C VAL A 123 -3.50 3.46 -0.28
N THR A 124 -4.34 3.35 0.75
CA THR A 124 -5.73 2.87 0.64
C THR A 124 -6.75 3.89 1.13
N LEU A 125 -6.28 4.93 1.86
CA LEU A 125 -7.15 5.99 2.37
C LEU A 125 -7.46 6.99 1.25
N GLU A 126 -8.72 7.05 0.88
CA GLU A 126 -9.25 7.96 -0.13
C GLU A 126 -10.53 8.61 0.37
N GLN A 127 -10.71 9.88 0.09
CA GLN A 127 -11.94 10.63 0.30
C GLN A 127 -12.11 11.63 -0.85
N ASP A 128 -13.21 11.51 -1.58
CA ASP A 128 -13.58 12.40 -2.70
C ASP A 128 -12.46 12.57 -3.76
N GLY A 129 -11.84 11.44 -4.17
CA GLY A 129 -10.75 11.42 -5.14
C GLY A 129 -9.36 11.70 -4.56
N ARG A 130 -9.29 12.22 -3.35
CA ARG A 130 -8.05 12.62 -2.69
C ARG A 130 -7.47 11.50 -1.83
N CYS A 131 -6.26 11.12 -2.16
CA CYS A 131 -5.56 10.04 -1.45
C CYS A 131 -4.60 10.60 -0.40
N ARG A 132 -4.55 9.95 0.77
CA ARG A 132 -3.72 10.41 1.89
C ARG A 132 -2.98 9.29 2.57
N PHE A 133 -1.80 9.62 3.09
CA PHE A 133 -1.00 8.72 3.91
C PHE A 133 -0.38 9.49 5.10
N PRO A 134 -0.31 8.88 6.30
CA PRO A 134 -0.77 7.54 6.66
C PRO A 134 -2.25 7.50 7.08
N ASP A 135 -2.82 6.27 7.15
CA ASP A 135 -4.15 6.00 7.73
C ASP A 135 -4.13 5.89 9.26
N ALA A 136 -2.95 5.70 9.84
CA ALA A 136 -2.66 5.69 11.28
C ALA A 136 -1.24 6.20 11.53
N PRO A 137 -0.93 6.74 12.74
CA PRO A 137 0.41 7.23 13.07
C PRO A 137 1.50 6.20 12.79
N THR A 138 2.64 6.64 12.19
CA THR A 138 3.70 5.76 11.71
C THR A 138 5.11 6.28 12.02
N GLU A 139 5.61 6.06 13.23
CA GLU A 139 6.99 6.40 13.60
C GLU A 139 8.02 5.73 12.68
N ARG A 140 7.73 4.49 12.23
CA ARG A 140 8.59 3.80 11.27
C ARG A 140 8.63 4.52 9.92
N GLY A 141 7.50 5.05 9.46
CA GLY A 141 7.44 5.82 8.21
C GLY A 141 8.30 7.07 8.27
N THR A 142 8.17 7.83 9.36
CA THR A 142 8.99 9.02 9.62
C THR A 142 10.48 8.71 9.66
N ARG A 143 10.89 7.65 10.37
CA ARG A 143 12.28 7.22 10.41
C ARG A 143 12.83 6.86 9.02
N HIS A 144 12.07 6.16 8.18
CA HIS A 144 12.49 5.83 6.82
C HIS A 144 12.67 7.08 5.95
N LEU A 145 11.85 8.13 6.12
CA LEU A 145 12.06 9.41 5.43
C LEU A 145 13.40 10.05 5.82
N HIS A 146 13.77 10.03 7.10
CA HIS A 146 15.07 10.55 7.55
C HIS A 146 16.25 9.73 6.99
N GLU A 147 16.09 8.40 6.83
CA GLU A 147 17.13 7.58 6.18
C GLU A 147 17.24 7.92 4.67
N LEU A 148 16.13 8.25 3.99
CA LEU A 148 16.18 8.71 2.60
C LEU A 148 16.86 10.08 2.47
N ILE A 149 16.61 11.02 3.40
CA ILE A 149 17.32 12.31 3.46
C ILE A 149 18.81 12.06 3.58
N ARG A 150 19.24 11.21 4.52
CA ARG A 150 20.63 10.88 4.71
C ARG A 150 21.26 10.24 3.47
N ALA A 151 20.51 9.41 2.74
CA ALA A 151 20.99 8.85 1.48
C ALA A 151 21.29 9.93 0.44
N VAL A 152 20.42 10.96 0.33
CA VAL A 152 20.68 12.10 -0.57
C VAL A 152 21.90 12.90 -0.12
N GLU A 153 22.06 13.17 1.18
CA GLU A 153 23.25 13.85 1.73
C GLU A 153 24.55 13.11 1.46
N GLU A 154 24.50 11.78 1.42
CA GLU A 154 25.64 10.90 1.07
C GLU A 154 25.85 10.75 -0.46
N GLY A 155 25.04 11.43 -1.29
CA GLY A 155 25.21 11.48 -2.75
C GLY A 155 24.44 10.40 -3.52
N TYR A 156 23.54 9.65 -2.87
CA TYR A 156 22.64 8.70 -3.52
C TYR A 156 21.38 9.40 -4.02
N ARG A 157 20.69 8.78 -4.97
CA ARG A 157 19.29 9.14 -5.26
C ARG A 157 18.36 8.47 -4.24
N ALA A 158 17.28 9.15 -3.89
CA ALA A 158 16.29 8.57 -2.98
C ALA A 158 14.86 8.96 -3.39
N THR A 159 13.93 8.03 -3.26
CA THR A 159 12.50 8.24 -3.55
C THR A 159 11.63 7.66 -2.43
N ALA A 160 10.68 8.46 -1.94
CA ALA A 160 9.51 7.98 -1.21
C ALA A 160 8.39 7.73 -2.23
N PHE A 161 8.06 6.46 -2.48
CA PHE A 161 7.15 6.04 -3.54
C PHE A 161 5.81 5.57 -2.97
N PHE A 162 4.73 6.27 -3.31
CA PHE A 162 3.39 5.98 -2.85
C PHE A 162 2.60 5.22 -3.92
N VAL A 163 2.28 3.95 -3.64
CA VAL A 163 1.44 3.10 -4.47
C VAL A 163 0.00 3.26 -4.01
N ILE A 164 -0.78 4.01 -4.76
CA ILE A 164 -2.21 4.21 -4.51
C ILE A 164 -2.95 2.99 -5.04
N GLN A 165 -3.45 2.16 -4.12
CA GLN A 165 -3.99 0.83 -4.41
C GLN A 165 -5.43 0.88 -4.99
N MET A 166 -5.70 1.89 -5.81
CA MET A 166 -6.98 2.10 -6.52
C MET A 166 -6.77 2.94 -7.79
N ALA A 167 -7.78 2.95 -8.64
CA ALA A 167 -7.87 3.84 -9.80
C ALA A 167 -8.43 5.23 -9.42
N ASP A 168 -8.38 6.16 -10.37
CA ASP A 168 -9.06 7.46 -10.32
C ASP A 168 -8.72 8.34 -9.12
N ALA A 169 -7.45 8.29 -8.67
CA ALA A 169 -6.91 9.24 -7.71
C ALA A 169 -6.66 10.60 -8.39
N GLU A 170 -7.17 11.68 -7.80
CA GLU A 170 -6.97 13.04 -8.28
C GLU A 170 -5.66 13.64 -7.78
N ASP A 171 -5.38 13.48 -6.49
CA ASP A 171 -4.16 13.93 -5.84
C ASP A 171 -3.74 13.01 -4.68
N PHE A 172 -2.49 13.18 -4.26
CA PHE A 172 -1.94 12.57 -3.06
C PHE A 172 -1.37 13.65 -2.15
N SER A 173 -1.62 13.56 -0.84
CA SER A 173 -1.03 14.45 0.16
C SER A 173 -0.72 13.71 1.48
N PRO A 174 0.21 14.22 2.32
CA PRO A 174 0.36 13.73 3.68
C PRO A 174 -0.91 13.96 4.49
N ASN A 175 -1.21 13.02 5.40
CA ASN A 175 -2.35 13.12 6.29
C ASN A 175 -1.97 13.79 7.61
N ASP A 176 -1.77 15.10 7.58
CA ASP A 176 -1.35 15.89 8.75
C ASP A 176 -2.32 15.78 9.93
N LYS A 177 -3.59 15.47 9.68
CA LYS A 177 -4.59 15.25 10.74
C LYS A 177 -4.33 13.98 11.54
N THR A 178 -3.79 12.96 10.87
CA THR A 178 -3.52 11.65 11.48
C THR A 178 -2.12 11.59 12.04
N ASP A 179 -1.13 12.12 11.30
CA ASP A 179 0.29 12.11 11.69
C ASP A 179 1.00 13.39 11.20
N PRO A 180 0.94 14.47 11.98
CA PRO A 180 1.63 15.71 11.63
C PRO A 180 3.15 15.54 11.49
N ALA A 181 3.74 14.65 12.30
CA ALA A 181 5.19 14.40 12.28
C ALA A 181 5.63 13.76 10.96
N PHE A 182 4.83 12.84 10.42
CA PHE A 182 5.07 12.26 9.10
C PHE A 182 4.98 13.33 8.00
N GLY A 183 3.96 14.21 8.05
CA GLY A 183 3.81 15.28 7.07
C GLY A 183 4.97 16.27 7.07
N VAL A 184 5.45 16.66 8.25
CA VAL A 184 6.65 17.49 8.39
C VAL A 184 7.88 16.78 7.80
N ALA A 185 8.11 15.53 8.16
CA ALA A 185 9.25 14.76 7.64
C ALA A 185 9.19 14.56 6.11
N LEU A 186 7.99 14.40 5.54
CA LEU A 186 7.82 14.26 4.08
C LEU A 186 8.20 15.56 3.34
N ARG A 187 7.80 16.71 3.87
CA ARG A 187 8.20 18.02 3.31
C ARG A 187 9.70 18.27 3.43
N GLN A 188 10.27 17.95 4.59
CA GLN A 188 11.73 18.02 4.78
C GLN A 188 12.49 17.09 3.81
N ALA A 189 11.95 15.89 3.56
CA ALA A 189 12.53 14.96 2.60
C ALA A 189 12.53 15.56 1.17
N ALA A 190 11.42 16.16 0.75
CA ALA A 190 11.31 16.85 -0.54
C ALA A 190 12.31 18.02 -0.65
N GLU A 191 12.40 18.85 0.39
CA GLU A 191 13.35 19.99 0.47
C GLU A 191 14.82 19.53 0.41
N ALA A 192 15.12 18.36 0.99
CA ALA A 192 16.46 17.77 0.95
C ALA A 192 16.80 17.10 -0.39
N GLY A 193 15.83 17.01 -1.34
CA GLY A 193 16.03 16.43 -2.66
C GLY A 193 15.61 14.96 -2.79
N VAL A 194 14.88 14.40 -1.81
CA VAL A 194 14.21 13.11 -1.97
C VAL A 194 13.03 13.30 -2.94
N GLU A 195 12.97 12.47 -3.97
CA GLU A 195 11.84 12.44 -4.89
C GLU A 195 10.60 11.91 -4.15
N ILE A 196 9.47 12.63 -4.23
CA ILE A 196 8.18 12.19 -3.72
C ILE A 196 7.30 11.82 -4.90
N ALA A 197 7.09 10.53 -5.12
CA ALA A 197 6.34 10.01 -6.24
C ALA A 197 5.08 9.29 -5.77
N ALA A 198 3.95 9.52 -6.43
CA ALA A 198 2.70 8.81 -6.20
C ALA A 198 2.14 8.29 -7.52
N TYR A 199 1.71 7.03 -7.53
CA TYR A 199 1.13 6.37 -8.69
C TYR A 199 -0.15 5.65 -8.33
N SER A 200 -1.19 5.81 -9.15
CA SER A 200 -2.41 5.01 -9.06
C SER A 200 -2.20 3.59 -9.61
N CYS A 201 -3.14 2.72 -9.33
CA CYS A 201 -3.15 1.35 -9.84
C CYS A 201 -4.46 1.05 -10.56
N ARG A 202 -4.39 0.27 -11.63
CA ARG A 202 -5.55 -0.46 -12.12
C ARG A 202 -5.79 -1.65 -11.22
N VAL A 203 -6.98 -1.74 -10.66
CA VAL A 203 -7.37 -2.80 -9.74
C VAL A 203 -8.57 -3.54 -10.29
N THR A 204 -8.46 -4.85 -10.36
CA THR A 204 -9.58 -5.78 -10.64
C THR A 204 -9.73 -6.73 -9.44
N PRO A 205 -10.80 -7.50 -9.36
CA PRO A 205 -10.90 -8.52 -8.31
C PRO A 205 -9.69 -9.46 -8.21
N GLY A 206 -9.07 -9.78 -9.34
CA GLY A 206 -7.95 -10.73 -9.42
C GLY A 206 -6.59 -10.11 -9.71
N SER A 207 -6.47 -8.80 -9.82
CA SER A 207 -5.19 -8.16 -10.18
C SER A 207 -5.02 -6.76 -9.64
N ILE A 208 -3.77 -6.35 -9.52
CA ILE A 208 -3.36 -4.96 -9.32
C ILE A 208 -2.09 -4.69 -10.11
N GLU A 209 -2.04 -3.59 -10.84
CA GLU A 209 -0.86 -3.15 -11.61
C GLU A 209 -0.69 -1.64 -11.56
N MET A 210 0.55 -1.16 -11.66
CA MET A 210 0.85 0.27 -11.72
C MET A 210 0.19 0.90 -12.96
N ASP A 211 -0.39 2.09 -12.79
CA ASP A 211 -1.08 2.78 -13.88
C ASP A 211 -0.39 4.11 -14.22
N ARG A 212 -0.76 5.19 -13.58
CA ARG A 212 -0.31 6.55 -13.94
C ARG A 212 0.18 7.34 -12.72
N PRO A 213 1.07 8.32 -12.95
CA PRO A 213 1.46 9.24 -11.88
C PRO A 213 0.25 10.07 -11.42
N VAL A 214 0.27 10.40 -10.13
CA VAL A 214 -0.74 11.21 -9.45
C VAL A 214 -0.07 12.46 -8.88
N PRO A 215 -0.66 13.66 -9.04
CA PRO A 215 -0.13 14.88 -8.45
C PRO A 215 0.10 14.76 -6.95
N VAL A 216 1.28 15.21 -6.49
CA VAL A 216 1.64 15.23 -5.06
C VAL A 216 1.50 16.65 -4.55
N LEU A 217 0.70 16.85 -3.50
CA LEU A 217 0.45 18.11 -2.83
C LEU A 217 1.06 18.05 -1.41
N LEU A 218 2.20 18.71 -1.19
CA LEU A 218 2.93 18.73 0.09
C LEU A 218 2.54 19.92 0.97
#